data_bc59f2d19cf2655ccbb834370d86f29e
#
_entry.id   bc59f2d19cf2655ccbb834370d86f29e
#
_cell.length_a   1.000
_cell.length_b   1.000
_cell.length_c   1.000
_cell.angle_alpha   90.00
_cell.angle_beta   90.00
_cell.angle_gamma   90.00
#
_symmetry.space_group_name_H-M   'P 1'
#
loop_
_entity.id
_entity.type
_entity.pdbx_description
1 polymer ?
#
loop_
_entity_poly.entity_id
_entity_poly.type
_entity_poly.pdbx_seq_one_letter_code
_entity_poly.pdbx_strand_id
1 'polypeptide(L)'
;MNCPCCSNKLYAECCEPYHTKEKYAPTAEALMRSRFSAFAIPNGDYLMNTTLPAKRKFHTKEELQEWGEINQWIKLEIVNVPTMNQVEFKAYYIDQDQNEQLHHE
;
A
#
# COMPACT_ATOMS: atom_id res chain seq x y z
N MET A 1 17.17 0.51 4.50
CA MET A 1 16.27 0.88 3.38
C MET A 1 15.10 1.70 3.94
N ASN A 2 14.87 2.84 3.35
CA ASN A 2 13.71 3.64 3.72
C ASN A 2 12.42 2.94 3.29
N CYS A 3 11.36 3.12 4.08
CA CYS A 3 10.08 2.51 3.74
C CYS A 3 9.49 3.16 2.48
N PRO A 4 9.01 2.35 1.50
CA PRO A 4 8.39 2.91 0.29
C PRO A 4 7.17 3.79 0.54
N CYS A 5 6.55 3.71 1.72
CA CYS A 5 5.35 4.47 2.05
C CYS A 5 5.59 5.97 2.26
N CYS A 6 6.82 6.44 2.13
CA CYS A 6 7.20 7.84 2.29
C CYS A 6 7.05 8.38 3.72
N SER A 7 7.16 7.50 4.73
CA SER A 7 7.11 7.92 6.13
C SER A 7 8.42 8.51 6.63
N ASN A 8 9.50 8.35 5.85
CA ASN A 8 10.88 8.71 6.21
C ASN A 8 11.46 7.82 7.32
N LYS A 9 10.81 6.69 7.60
CA LYS A 9 11.31 5.70 8.55
C LYS A 9 11.91 4.52 7.80
N LEU A 10 12.75 3.74 8.49
CA LEU A 10 13.26 2.50 7.92
C LEU A 10 12.11 1.50 7.76
N TYR A 11 12.17 0.73 6.69
CA TYR A 11 11.14 -0.28 6.43
C TYR A 11 10.96 -1.24 7.62
N ALA A 12 12.06 -1.70 8.20
CA ALA A 12 12.02 -2.63 9.33
C ALA A 12 11.29 -2.05 10.56
N GLU A 13 11.24 -0.73 10.69
CA GLU A 13 10.58 -0.04 11.80
C GLU A 13 9.23 0.54 11.41
N CYS A 14 8.83 0.42 10.14
CA CYS A 14 7.61 1.03 9.62
C CYS A 14 6.62 -0.03 9.16
N CYS A 15 6.67 -0.41 7.88
CA CYS A 15 5.66 -1.32 7.31
C CYS A 15 5.99 -2.80 7.45
N GLU A 16 7.27 -3.17 7.65
CA GLU A 16 7.65 -4.58 7.78
C GLU A 16 6.89 -5.30 8.90
N PRO A 17 6.72 -4.72 10.11
CA PRO A 17 5.97 -5.41 11.17
C PRO A 17 4.53 -5.75 10.77
N TYR A 18 3.91 -4.93 9.92
CA TYR A 18 2.58 -5.22 9.41
C TYR A 18 2.63 -6.33 8.36
N HIS A 19 3.62 -6.30 7.46
CA HIS A 19 3.78 -7.29 6.40
C HIS A 19 4.10 -8.67 6.95
N THR A 20 4.83 -8.76 8.06
CA THR A 20 5.17 -10.02 8.71
C THR A 20 4.11 -10.49 9.70
N LYS A 21 3.05 -9.72 9.87
CA LYS A 21 1.93 -10.01 10.79
C LYS A 21 2.31 -9.92 12.26
N GLU A 22 3.41 -9.28 12.61
CA GLU A 22 3.77 -9.00 13.99
C GLU A 22 2.80 -8.02 14.65
N LYS A 23 2.29 -7.08 13.84
CA LYS A 23 1.36 -6.04 14.27
C LYS A 23 0.25 -5.87 13.25
N TYR A 24 -0.90 -5.38 13.72
CA TYR A 24 -1.99 -4.96 12.84
C TYR A 24 -1.98 -3.44 12.74
N ALA A 25 -2.31 -2.90 11.56
CA ALA A 25 -2.34 -1.46 11.35
C ALA A 25 -3.43 -0.83 12.24
N PRO A 26 -3.08 0.09 13.15
CA PRO A 26 -4.04 0.63 14.12
C PRO A 26 -4.93 1.73 13.56
N THR A 27 -4.58 2.31 12.42
CA THR A 27 -5.31 3.43 11.83
C THR A 27 -5.44 3.25 10.33
N ALA A 28 -6.35 4.01 9.71
CA ALA A 28 -6.50 4.02 8.26
C ALA A 28 -5.22 4.49 7.57
N GLU A 29 -4.54 5.49 8.13
CA GLU A 29 -3.26 5.96 7.58
C GLU A 29 -2.20 4.86 7.59
N ALA A 30 -2.03 4.18 8.73
CA ALA A 30 -1.06 3.07 8.83
C ALA A 30 -1.40 1.95 7.86
N LEU A 31 -2.68 1.65 7.69
CA LEU A 31 -3.14 0.63 6.75
C LEU A 31 -2.78 1.02 5.30
N MET A 32 -3.08 2.26 4.89
CA MET A 32 -2.80 2.70 3.53
C MET A 32 -1.31 2.79 3.24
N ARG A 33 -0.51 3.26 4.21
CA ARG A 33 0.95 3.26 4.06
C ARG A 33 1.50 1.85 3.88
N SER A 34 1.00 0.90 4.68
CA SER A 34 1.45 -0.49 4.60
C SER A 34 1.00 -1.16 3.30
N ARG A 35 -0.18 -0.82 2.78
CA ARG A 35 -0.64 -1.35 1.50
C ARG A 35 0.17 -0.79 0.34
N PHE A 36 0.47 0.51 0.34
CA PHE A 36 1.33 1.10 -0.69
C PHE A 36 2.69 0.41 -0.72
N SER A 37 3.32 0.22 0.43
CA SER A 37 4.58 -0.52 0.53
C SER A 37 4.46 -1.94 0.01
N ALA A 38 3.31 -2.59 0.25
CA ALA A 38 3.06 -3.95 -0.22
C ALA A 38 2.91 -4.04 -1.73
N PHE A 39 2.52 -2.97 -2.41
CA PHE A 39 2.59 -2.92 -3.87
C PHE A 39 4.03 -2.68 -4.33
N ALA A 40 4.74 -1.79 -3.67
CA ALA A 40 6.10 -1.43 -4.08
C ALA A 40 7.12 -2.56 -3.90
N ILE A 41 6.94 -3.45 -2.92
CA ILE A 41 7.91 -4.50 -2.57
C ILE A 41 7.72 -5.84 -3.28
N PRO A 42 6.81 -6.24 -4.04
CA PRO A 42 5.39 -6.50 -3.87
C PRO A 42 5.07 -7.62 -2.86
N ASN A 43 3.92 -7.54 -2.21
CA ASN A 43 3.46 -8.54 -1.25
C ASN A 43 1.96 -8.81 -1.42
N GLY A 44 1.65 -9.74 -2.33
CA GLY A 44 0.26 -10.07 -2.66
C GLY A 44 -0.51 -10.65 -1.47
N ASP A 45 0.14 -11.42 -0.61
CA ASP A 45 -0.51 -11.98 0.58
C ASP A 45 -1.03 -10.89 1.50
N TYR A 46 -0.20 -9.90 1.79
CA TYR A 46 -0.60 -8.79 2.65
C TYR A 46 -1.73 -7.98 2.02
N LEU A 47 -1.62 -7.70 0.72
CA LEU A 47 -2.66 -6.98 0.00
C LEU A 47 -3.99 -7.72 0.06
N MET A 48 -3.99 -9.03 -0.15
CA MET A 48 -5.20 -9.84 -0.09
C MET A 48 -5.77 -9.87 1.33
N ASN A 49 -4.92 -10.06 2.34
CA ASN A 49 -5.35 -10.12 3.73
C ASN A 49 -5.93 -8.80 4.23
N THR A 50 -5.57 -7.68 3.61
CA THR A 50 -6.06 -6.35 4.00
C THR A 50 -7.16 -5.84 3.07
N THR A 51 -7.59 -6.64 2.09
CA THR A 51 -8.76 -6.33 1.27
C THR A 51 -10.03 -6.68 2.04
N LEU A 52 -11.06 -5.82 1.94
CA LEU A 52 -12.33 -6.08 2.61
C LEU A 52 -12.88 -7.43 2.18
N PRO A 53 -13.40 -8.24 3.13
CA PRO A 53 -13.91 -9.58 2.81
C PRO A 53 -14.94 -9.59 1.67
N ALA A 54 -15.81 -8.59 1.60
CA ALA A 54 -16.82 -8.48 0.54
C ALA A 54 -16.22 -8.27 -0.84
N LYS A 55 -14.97 -7.77 -0.92
CA LYS A 55 -14.27 -7.48 -2.17
C LYS A 55 -13.23 -8.52 -2.55
N ARG A 56 -12.91 -9.45 -1.65
CA ARG A 56 -11.89 -10.48 -1.91
C ARG A 56 -12.23 -11.37 -3.11
N LYS A 57 -13.51 -11.58 -3.39
CA LYS A 57 -13.96 -12.40 -4.51
C LYS A 57 -13.64 -11.81 -5.88
N PHE A 58 -13.33 -10.51 -5.94
CA PHE A 58 -12.99 -9.81 -7.18
C PHE A 58 -11.49 -9.80 -7.48
N HIS A 59 -10.69 -10.31 -6.56
CA HIS A 59 -9.23 -10.25 -6.65
C HIS A 59 -8.61 -11.59 -6.28
N THR A 60 -7.39 -11.81 -6.76
CA THR A 60 -6.55 -12.91 -6.29
C THR A 60 -5.23 -12.30 -5.79
N LYS A 61 -4.51 -13.03 -4.91
CA LYS A 61 -3.21 -12.55 -4.45
C LYS A 61 -2.22 -12.46 -5.61
N GLU A 62 -2.35 -13.35 -6.60
CA GLU A 62 -1.49 -13.36 -7.79
C GLU A 62 -1.70 -12.11 -8.62
N GLU A 63 -2.95 -11.66 -8.80
CA GLU A 63 -3.25 -10.42 -9.52
C GLU A 63 -2.71 -9.20 -8.80
N LEU A 64 -2.86 -9.15 -7.47
CA LEU A 64 -2.34 -8.04 -6.68
C LEU A 64 -0.82 -8.02 -6.67
N GLN A 65 -0.18 -9.18 -6.60
CA GLN A 65 1.26 -9.33 -6.70
C GLN A 65 1.76 -8.81 -8.06
N GLU A 66 1.12 -9.25 -9.13
CA GLU A 66 1.48 -8.83 -10.48
C GLU A 66 1.30 -7.33 -10.67
N TRP A 67 0.20 -6.77 -10.16
CA TRP A 67 -0.04 -5.33 -10.23
C TRP A 67 1.09 -4.54 -9.59
N GLY A 68 1.59 -5.02 -8.46
CA GLY A 68 2.75 -4.43 -7.81
C GLY A 68 4.03 -4.54 -8.65
N GLU A 69 4.23 -5.69 -9.30
CA GLU A 69 5.44 -5.96 -10.09
C GLU A 69 5.51 -5.18 -11.39
N ILE A 70 4.37 -4.98 -12.07
CA ILE A 70 4.35 -4.34 -13.40
C ILE A 70 4.35 -2.82 -13.36
N ASN A 71 4.06 -2.22 -12.20
CA ASN A 71 4.05 -0.77 -12.05
C ASN A 71 5.26 -0.30 -11.24
N GLN A 72 5.71 0.90 -11.55
CA GLN A 72 6.78 1.54 -10.77
C GLN A 72 6.12 2.49 -9.76
N TRP A 73 6.23 2.19 -8.49
CA TRP A 73 5.60 2.96 -7.41
C TRP A 73 6.51 4.10 -7.01
N ILE A 74 6.01 5.34 -7.15
CA ILE A 74 6.82 6.55 -7.00
C ILE A 74 6.73 7.12 -5.60
N LYS A 75 5.52 7.47 -5.16
CA LYS A 75 5.33 8.04 -3.82
C LYS A 75 3.89 7.94 -3.36
N LEU A 76 3.71 8.01 -2.06
CA LEU A 76 2.41 8.11 -1.41
C LEU A 76 2.35 9.47 -0.70
N GLU A 77 1.28 10.22 -0.94
CA GLU A 77 1.03 11.50 -0.27
C GLU A 77 -0.23 11.38 0.57
N ILE A 78 -0.09 11.59 1.87
CA ILE A 78 -1.25 11.66 2.77
C ILE A 78 -1.77 13.08 2.74
N VAL A 79 -2.99 13.25 2.24
CA VAL A 79 -3.60 14.57 2.04
C VAL A 79 -4.31 15.05 3.31
N ASN A 80 -5.10 14.16 3.92
CA ASN A 80 -5.90 14.52 5.09
C ASN A 80 -6.23 13.29 5.92
N VAL A 81 -6.26 13.44 7.24
CA VAL A 81 -6.62 12.38 8.18
C VAL A 81 -7.73 12.90 9.08
N PRO A 82 -9.00 12.88 8.61
CA PRO A 82 -10.12 13.43 9.39
C PRO A 82 -10.33 12.70 10.73
N THR A 83 -10.15 11.37 10.73
CA THR A 83 -10.29 10.54 11.93
C THR A 83 -9.28 9.38 11.86
N MET A 84 -9.18 8.61 12.93
CA MET A 84 -8.33 7.40 12.96
C MET A 84 -8.76 6.36 11.93
N ASN A 85 -10.03 6.38 11.51
CA ASN A 85 -10.60 5.40 10.60
C ASN A 85 -10.74 5.92 9.16
N GLN A 86 -10.28 7.13 8.90
CA GLN A 86 -10.41 7.76 7.58
C GLN A 86 -9.09 8.41 7.17
N VAL A 87 -8.72 8.22 5.91
CA VAL A 87 -7.54 8.87 5.34
C VAL A 87 -7.81 9.20 3.88
N GLU A 88 -7.39 10.40 3.49
CA GLU A 88 -7.39 10.82 2.10
C GLU A 88 -5.94 10.79 1.62
N PHE A 89 -5.68 10.16 0.47
CA PHE A 89 -4.31 9.99 -0.02
C PHE A 89 -4.25 10.08 -1.54
N LYS A 90 -3.03 10.30 -2.02
CA LYS A 90 -2.70 10.24 -3.46
C LYS A 90 -1.54 9.26 -3.62
N ALA A 91 -1.72 8.27 -4.47
CA ALA A 91 -0.67 7.31 -4.81
C ALA A 91 -0.21 7.57 -6.24
N TYR A 92 1.09 7.75 -6.42
CA TYR A 92 1.70 8.05 -7.71
C TYR A 92 2.47 6.84 -8.20
N TYR A 93 2.22 6.43 -9.44
CA TYR A 93 2.95 5.32 -10.04
C TYR A 93 3.06 5.50 -11.55
N ILE A 94 3.99 4.75 -12.15
CA ILE A 94 4.19 4.71 -13.59
C ILE A 94 3.77 3.31 -14.04
N ASP A 95 2.86 3.23 -15.01
CA ASP A 95 2.38 1.94 -15.51
C ASP A 95 3.34 1.33 -16.54
N GLN A 96 3.02 0.12 -17.02
CA GLN A 96 3.89 -0.60 -17.94
C GLN A 96 4.04 0.08 -19.31
N ASP A 97 3.14 0.99 -19.66
CA ASP A 97 3.22 1.79 -20.88
C ASP A 97 3.98 3.09 -20.70
N GLN A 98 4.64 3.27 -19.54
CA GLN A 98 5.43 4.45 -19.16
C GLN A 98 4.57 5.70 -18.96
N ASN A 99 3.28 5.53 -18.67
CA ASN A 99 2.39 6.64 -18.36
C ASN A 99 2.37 6.88 -16.84
N GLU A 100 2.50 8.16 -16.46
CA GLU A 100 2.35 8.53 -15.06
C GLU A 100 0.89 8.47 -14.66
N GLN A 101 0.60 7.82 -13.54
CA GLN A 101 -0.74 7.64 -13.02
C GLN A 101 -0.84 8.21 -11.61
N LEU A 102 -2.03 8.70 -11.29
CA LEU A 102 -2.35 9.20 -9.96
C LEU A 102 -3.65 8.56 -9.50
N HIS A 103 -3.60 7.87 -8.36
CA HIS A 103 -4.81 7.37 -7.70
C HIS A 103 -5.07 8.22 -6.47
N HIS A 104 -6.20 8.95 -6.47
CA HIS A 104 -6.62 9.81 -5.37
C HIS A 104 -7.89 9.24 -4.74
N GLU A 105 -7.82 8.99 -3.45
CA GLU A 105 -8.94 8.37 -2.74
C GLU A 105 -9.12 8.93 -1.32
#